data_61d105015fdacc05e756cb7f5dd6b0c8
#
_entry.id   61d105015fdacc05e756cb7f5dd6b0c8
#
_cell.length_a   1.000
_cell.length_b   1.000
_cell.length_c   1.000
_cell.angle_alpha   90.00
_cell.angle_beta   90.00
_cell.angle_gamma   90.00
#
_symmetry.space_group_name_H-M   'P 1'
#
loop_
_entity.id
_entity.type
_entity.pdbx_description
1 polymer ?
#
loop_
_entity_poly.entity_id
_entity_poly.type
_entity_poly.pdbx_seq_one_letter_code
_entity_poly.pdbx_strand_id
1 'polypeptide(L)'
;PPLGIMVETPSVALNTDQYIQHVDFFSIGTNDLIQYTYAADRGLSTLNKYQDPLDVSVLRLISNVIDTGLKNDIEVSVCGDMASDKDSSIILYLLGLRVFSIAPSQGPNIINSLIHAKENLSHIKKEEILSSTDSQNLRKLIS
;
A
#
# COMPACT_ATOMS: atom_id res chain seq x y z
N PRO A 1 25.50 -3.12 -6.67
CA PRO A 1 24.44 -3.22 -5.68
C PRO A 1 23.09 -2.96 -6.37
N PRO A 2 22.00 -3.59 -5.94
CA PRO A 2 20.68 -3.31 -6.49
C PRO A 2 20.28 -1.85 -6.25
N LEU A 3 19.63 -1.26 -7.24
CA LEU A 3 19.14 0.11 -7.22
C LEU A 3 17.61 0.11 -7.18
N GLY A 4 17.03 0.76 -6.21
CA GLY A 4 15.58 0.96 -6.12
C GLY A 4 15.19 2.42 -6.07
N ILE A 5 13.92 2.70 -6.30
CA ILE A 5 13.35 4.04 -6.09
C ILE A 5 12.23 4.00 -5.06
N MET A 6 12.10 5.11 -4.34
CA MET A 6 10.96 5.35 -3.46
C MET A 6 9.78 5.88 -4.29
N VAL A 7 8.68 5.14 -4.25
CA VAL A 7 7.43 5.56 -4.88
C VAL A 7 6.57 6.25 -3.82
N GLU A 8 6.66 7.54 -3.75
CA GLU A 8 6.04 8.35 -2.70
C GLU A 8 5.30 9.59 -3.22
N THR A 9 5.20 9.71 -4.55
CA THR A 9 4.39 10.74 -5.20
C THR A 9 3.40 10.12 -6.18
N PRO A 10 2.21 10.71 -6.35
CA PRO A 10 1.22 10.22 -7.32
C PRO A 10 1.77 10.15 -8.75
N SER A 11 2.64 11.08 -9.13
CA SER A 11 3.22 11.11 -10.47
C SER A 11 4.09 9.88 -10.76
N VAL A 12 4.93 9.45 -9.79
CA VAL A 12 5.74 8.24 -9.94
C VAL A 12 4.86 7.00 -9.87
N ALA A 13 3.89 6.96 -8.94
CA ALA A 13 2.98 5.83 -8.80
C ALA A 13 2.14 5.58 -10.06
N LEU A 14 1.74 6.63 -10.79
CA LEU A 14 1.01 6.52 -12.05
C LEU A 14 1.88 6.09 -13.23
N ASN A 15 3.16 6.47 -13.23
CA ASN A 15 4.10 6.23 -14.33
C ASN A 15 5.19 5.22 -13.96
N THR A 16 4.91 4.29 -13.06
CA THR A 16 5.88 3.29 -12.55
C THR A 16 6.50 2.46 -13.68
N ASP A 17 5.76 2.21 -14.76
CA ASP A 17 6.21 1.49 -15.95
C ASP A 17 7.40 2.16 -16.66
N GLN A 18 7.57 3.47 -16.55
CA GLN A 18 8.71 4.19 -17.14
C GLN A 18 10.03 3.92 -16.43
N TYR A 19 9.99 3.38 -15.21
CA TYR A 19 11.18 3.14 -14.39
C TYR A 19 11.67 1.69 -14.42
N ILE A 20 10.90 0.75 -14.95
CA ILE A 20 11.18 -0.70 -14.90
C ILE A 20 12.55 -1.11 -15.47
N GLN A 21 13.09 -0.36 -16.44
CA GLN A 21 14.40 -0.64 -17.05
C GLN A 21 15.56 -0.02 -16.28
N HIS A 22 15.29 0.73 -15.23
CA HIS A 22 16.28 1.52 -14.51
C HIS A 22 16.42 1.14 -13.05
N VAL A 23 15.58 0.23 -12.55
CA VAL A 23 15.54 -0.15 -11.14
C VAL A 23 15.44 -1.65 -10.96
N ASP A 24 15.96 -2.14 -9.83
CA ASP A 24 15.87 -3.53 -9.42
C ASP A 24 14.65 -3.77 -8.50
N PHE A 25 14.15 -2.73 -7.82
CA PHE A 25 12.99 -2.82 -6.94
C PHE A 25 12.28 -1.47 -6.75
N PHE A 26 11.03 -1.53 -6.31
CA PHE A 26 10.26 -0.37 -5.85
C PHE A 26 10.01 -0.45 -4.34
N SER A 27 10.10 0.70 -3.65
CA SER A 27 9.66 0.83 -2.26
C SER A 27 8.58 1.89 -2.16
N ILE A 28 7.39 1.53 -1.70
CA ILE A 28 6.27 2.47 -1.59
C ILE A 28 6.36 3.20 -0.26
N GLY A 29 6.59 4.52 -0.30
CA GLY A 29 6.58 5.42 0.85
C GLY A 29 5.17 5.92 1.12
N THR A 30 4.38 5.17 1.90
CA THR A 30 2.94 5.42 2.03
C THR A 30 2.59 6.74 2.68
N ASN A 31 3.40 7.20 3.63
CA ASN A 31 3.14 8.44 4.35
C ASN A 31 3.18 9.66 3.43
N ASP A 32 4.22 9.75 2.60
CA ASP A 32 4.37 10.85 1.65
C ASP A 32 3.42 10.69 0.46
N LEU A 33 3.19 9.47 0.00
CA LEU A 33 2.20 9.20 -1.06
C LEU A 33 0.81 9.69 -0.65
N ILE A 34 0.36 9.42 0.58
CA ILE A 34 -0.90 9.93 1.12
C ILE A 34 -0.88 11.46 1.18
N GLN A 35 0.16 12.04 1.78
CA GLN A 35 0.31 13.48 1.91
C GLN A 35 0.19 14.20 0.56
N TYR A 36 0.91 13.74 -0.46
CA TYR A 36 0.90 14.37 -1.77
C TYR A 36 -0.37 14.08 -2.58
N THR A 37 -0.99 12.93 -2.37
CA THR A 37 -2.29 12.61 -3.01
C THR A 37 -3.37 13.60 -2.58
N TYR A 38 -3.40 13.96 -1.30
CA TYR A 38 -4.41 14.88 -0.75
C TYR A 38 -3.93 16.33 -0.62
N ALA A 39 -2.66 16.62 -0.91
CA ALA A 39 -2.05 17.92 -0.64
C ALA A 39 -2.26 18.36 0.83
N ALA A 40 -2.24 17.40 1.76
CA ALA A 40 -2.57 17.59 3.16
C ALA A 40 -1.35 17.28 4.03
N ASP A 41 -0.78 18.32 4.66
CA ASP A 41 0.41 18.19 5.52
C ASP A 41 0.10 17.34 6.75
N ARG A 42 0.94 16.33 7.01
CA ARG A 42 0.87 15.44 8.20
C ARG A 42 1.07 16.20 9.53
N GLY A 43 1.78 17.33 9.49
CA GLY A 43 2.02 18.17 10.66
C GLY A 43 0.78 18.94 11.14
N LEU A 44 -0.28 19.00 10.32
CA LEU A 44 -1.50 19.73 10.61
C LEU A 44 -2.64 18.80 11.01
N SER A 45 -2.87 18.65 12.32
CA SER A 45 -3.90 17.76 12.87
C SER A 45 -5.31 18.02 12.33
N THR A 46 -5.60 19.25 11.88
CA THR A 46 -6.88 19.61 11.24
C THR A 46 -7.11 18.92 9.89
N LEU A 47 -6.04 18.44 9.24
CA LEU A 47 -6.07 17.77 7.95
C LEU A 47 -6.08 16.25 8.06
N ASN A 48 -5.89 15.66 9.25
CA ASN A 48 -5.84 14.20 9.44
C ASN A 48 -7.08 13.47 8.90
N LYS A 49 -8.23 14.10 8.93
CA LYS A 49 -9.49 13.55 8.39
C LYS A 49 -9.46 13.28 6.87
N TYR A 50 -8.52 13.90 6.15
CA TYR A 50 -8.32 13.70 4.71
C TYR A 50 -7.23 12.68 4.39
N GLN A 51 -6.57 12.12 5.40
CA GLN A 51 -5.40 11.25 5.24
C GLN A 51 -5.73 9.79 5.62
N ASP A 52 -6.92 9.32 5.25
CA ASP A 52 -7.26 7.92 5.48
C ASP A 52 -6.42 7.02 4.56
N PRO A 53 -5.57 6.13 5.13
CA PRO A 53 -4.72 5.24 4.34
C PRO A 53 -5.52 4.24 3.49
N LEU A 54 -6.77 3.95 3.87
CA LEU A 54 -7.65 3.05 3.12
C LEU A 54 -8.55 3.78 2.11
N ASP A 55 -8.27 5.04 1.81
CA ASP A 55 -8.97 5.71 0.72
C ASP A 55 -8.60 5.06 -0.62
N VAL A 56 -9.62 4.84 -1.45
CA VAL A 56 -9.46 4.13 -2.72
C VAL A 56 -8.53 4.84 -3.71
N SER A 57 -8.38 6.16 -3.62
CA SER A 57 -7.44 6.91 -4.48
C SER A 57 -6.01 6.48 -4.20
N VAL A 58 -5.63 6.38 -2.92
CA VAL A 58 -4.32 5.89 -2.49
C VAL A 58 -4.15 4.42 -2.87
N LEU A 59 -5.16 3.59 -2.59
CA LEU A 59 -5.10 2.16 -2.89
C LEU A 59 -4.97 1.87 -4.39
N ARG A 60 -5.57 2.70 -5.26
CA ARG A 60 -5.40 2.59 -6.72
C ARG A 60 -3.98 2.91 -7.17
N LEU A 61 -3.37 3.94 -6.59
CA LEU A 61 -1.97 4.28 -6.86
C LEU A 61 -1.05 3.14 -6.44
N ILE A 62 -1.21 2.63 -5.23
CA ILE A 62 -0.43 1.50 -4.70
C ILE A 62 -0.64 0.25 -5.56
N SER A 63 -1.88 -0.05 -5.92
CA SER A 63 -2.22 -1.19 -6.77
C SER A 63 -1.53 -1.11 -8.14
N ASN A 64 -1.45 0.08 -8.76
CA ASN A 64 -0.74 0.26 -10.03
C ASN A 64 0.75 -0.08 -9.90
N VAL A 65 1.39 0.32 -8.81
CA VAL A 65 2.80 -0.01 -8.55
C VAL A 65 2.99 -1.52 -8.36
N ILE A 66 2.12 -2.16 -7.57
CA ILE A 66 2.16 -3.61 -7.33
C ILE A 66 1.98 -4.37 -8.65
N ASP A 67 1.00 -3.99 -9.47
CA ASP A 67 0.74 -4.64 -10.75
C ASP A 67 1.90 -4.49 -11.73
N THR A 68 2.49 -3.30 -11.77
CA THR A 68 3.66 -3.03 -12.60
C THR A 68 4.84 -3.91 -12.18
N GLY A 69 5.09 -4.02 -10.86
CA GLY A 69 6.13 -4.90 -10.33
C GLY A 69 5.89 -6.37 -10.66
N LEU A 70 4.68 -6.88 -10.36
CA LEU A 70 4.33 -8.28 -10.63
C LEU A 70 4.42 -8.63 -12.13
N LYS A 71 3.99 -7.71 -13.00
CA LYS A 71 4.02 -7.91 -14.45
C LYS A 71 5.43 -7.96 -15.04
N ASN A 72 6.38 -7.31 -14.38
CA ASN A 72 7.76 -7.16 -14.86
C ASN A 72 8.79 -7.88 -13.99
N ASP A 73 8.36 -8.72 -13.04
CA ASP A 73 9.23 -9.46 -12.11
C ASP A 73 10.16 -8.55 -11.30
N ILE A 74 9.64 -7.38 -10.91
CA ILE A 74 10.32 -6.40 -10.05
C ILE A 74 9.70 -6.46 -8.66
N GLU A 75 10.54 -6.63 -7.63
CA GLU A 75 10.09 -6.64 -6.25
C GLU A 75 9.47 -5.29 -5.86
N VAL A 76 8.31 -5.35 -5.19
CA VAL A 76 7.65 -4.18 -4.61
C VAL A 76 7.54 -4.38 -3.11
N SER A 77 8.09 -3.44 -2.36
CA SER A 77 7.97 -3.36 -0.90
C SER A 77 7.16 -2.15 -0.48
N VAL A 78 6.68 -2.17 0.75
CA VAL A 78 6.02 -1.03 1.41
C VAL A 78 6.76 -0.64 2.67
N CYS A 79 6.85 0.64 2.94
CA CYS A 79 7.25 1.21 4.22
C CYS A 79 6.26 2.30 4.67
N GLY A 80 6.49 2.87 5.85
CA GLY A 80 5.58 3.85 6.46
C GLY A 80 4.51 3.20 7.33
N ASP A 81 3.54 4.02 7.75
CA ASP A 81 2.57 3.62 8.79
C ASP A 81 1.63 2.50 8.30
N MET A 82 1.25 2.49 7.02
CA MET A 82 0.42 1.42 6.45
C MET A 82 1.06 0.03 6.54
N ALA A 83 2.39 -0.06 6.52
CA ALA A 83 3.08 -1.33 6.64
C ALA A 83 2.91 -1.96 8.04
N SER A 84 2.72 -1.12 9.07
CA SER A 84 2.62 -1.51 10.49
C SER A 84 1.19 -1.45 11.03
N ASP A 85 0.22 -0.96 10.23
CA ASP A 85 -1.19 -0.93 10.59
C ASP A 85 -1.87 -2.25 10.16
N LYS A 86 -2.68 -2.82 11.06
CA LYS A 86 -3.34 -4.11 10.83
C LYS A 86 -4.22 -4.10 9.58
N ASP A 87 -5.15 -3.17 9.51
CA ASP A 87 -6.15 -3.14 8.42
C ASP A 87 -5.49 -2.82 7.08
N SER A 88 -4.56 -1.86 7.08
CA SER A 88 -3.79 -1.50 5.90
C SER A 88 -2.93 -2.67 5.40
N SER A 89 -2.24 -3.38 6.29
CA SER A 89 -1.41 -4.53 5.89
C SER A 89 -2.23 -5.66 5.26
N ILE A 90 -3.44 -5.93 5.77
CA ILE A 90 -4.38 -6.89 5.20
C ILE A 90 -4.78 -6.46 3.78
N ILE A 91 -5.22 -5.22 3.60
CA ILE A 91 -5.62 -4.70 2.28
C ILE A 91 -4.45 -4.74 1.29
N LEU A 92 -3.26 -4.29 1.70
CA LEU A 92 -2.06 -4.34 0.86
C LEU A 92 -1.72 -5.78 0.43
N TYR A 93 -1.82 -6.74 1.35
CA TYR A 93 -1.64 -8.14 1.04
C TYR A 93 -2.66 -8.66 0.02
N LEU A 94 -3.93 -8.31 0.18
CA LEU A 94 -5.01 -8.68 -0.75
C LEU A 94 -4.83 -8.02 -2.13
N LEU A 95 -4.24 -6.83 -2.19
CA LEU A 95 -3.84 -6.19 -3.46
C LEU A 95 -2.64 -6.85 -4.15
N GLY A 96 -1.97 -7.78 -3.48
CA GLY A 96 -0.85 -8.54 -4.07
C GLY A 96 0.52 -8.23 -3.49
N LEU A 97 0.65 -7.31 -2.52
CA LEU A 97 1.92 -7.00 -1.87
C LEU A 97 2.43 -8.18 -1.03
N ARG A 98 3.76 -8.39 -0.99
CA ARG A 98 4.38 -9.50 -0.24
C ARG A 98 5.55 -9.07 0.64
N VAL A 99 6.10 -7.88 0.43
CA VAL A 99 7.28 -7.38 1.18
C VAL A 99 6.89 -6.16 2.00
N PHE A 100 7.04 -6.25 3.33
CA PHE A 100 6.68 -5.22 4.29
C PHE A 100 7.92 -4.83 5.10
N SER A 101 8.34 -3.57 5.01
CA SER A 101 9.43 -3.00 5.80
C SER A 101 8.83 -2.38 7.07
N ILE A 102 9.00 -3.07 8.19
CA ILE A 102 8.39 -2.71 9.48
C ILE A 102 9.42 -2.76 10.62
N ALA A 103 9.13 -2.08 11.71
CA ALA A 103 9.93 -2.20 12.93
C ALA A 103 9.82 -3.64 13.48
N PRO A 104 10.90 -4.24 13.98
CA PRO A 104 10.90 -5.62 14.50
C PRO A 104 9.84 -5.86 15.58
N SER A 105 9.53 -4.87 16.40
CA SER A 105 8.49 -4.96 17.43
C SER A 105 7.06 -5.16 16.89
N GLN A 106 6.81 -4.75 15.66
CA GLN A 106 5.50 -4.91 14.99
C GLN A 106 5.38 -6.26 14.26
N GLY A 107 6.48 -6.95 14.04
CA GLY A 107 6.56 -8.19 13.26
C GLY A 107 5.49 -9.22 13.64
N PRO A 108 5.38 -9.65 14.91
CA PRO A 108 4.41 -10.67 15.29
C PRO A 108 2.95 -10.29 14.98
N ASN A 109 2.58 -9.03 15.21
CA ASN A 109 1.21 -8.57 14.96
C ASN A 109 0.88 -8.56 13.46
N ILE A 110 1.79 -8.06 12.64
CA ILE A 110 1.59 -7.99 11.19
C ILE A 110 1.59 -9.40 10.58
N ILE A 111 2.49 -10.28 10.99
CA ILE A 111 2.51 -11.68 10.53
C ILE A 111 1.17 -12.36 10.82
N ASN A 112 0.63 -12.22 12.03
CA ASN A 112 -0.68 -12.79 12.39
C ASN A 112 -1.81 -12.23 11.50
N SER A 113 -1.78 -10.93 11.22
CA SER A 113 -2.76 -10.29 10.32
C SER A 113 -2.68 -10.82 8.90
N LEU A 114 -1.46 -11.04 8.38
CA LEU A 114 -1.26 -11.61 7.04
C LEU A 114 -1.65 -13.08 6.94
N ILE A 115 -1.40 -13.87 8.00
CA ILE A 115 -1.88 -15.26 8.10
C ILE A 115 -3.40 -15.27 8.07
N HIS A 116 -4.05 -14.44 8.90
CA HIS A 116 -5.51 -14.30 8.90
C HIS A 116 -6.05 -13.94 7.51
N ALA A 117 -5.45 -12.96 6.84
CA ALA A 117 -5.84 -12.56 5.49
C ALA A 117 -5.72 -13.72 4.49
N LYS A 118 -4.62 -14.47 4.55
CA LYS A 118 -4.38 -15.63 3.68
C LYS A 118 -5.42 -16.73 3.89
N GLU A 119 -5.75 -17.04 5.14
CA GLU A 119 -6.62 -18.17 5.47
C GLU A 119 -8.10 -17.84 5.32
N ASN A 120 -8.53 -16.63 5.66
CA ASN A 120 -9.93 -16.29 5.81
C ASN A 120 -10.44 -15.28 4.77
N LEU A 121 -9.58 -14.45 4.19
CA LEU A 121 -9.97 -13.33 3.32
C LEU A 121 -9.51 -13.49 1.87
N SER A 122 -8.89 -14.62 1.50
CA SER A 122 -8.39 -14.88 0.14
C SER A 122 -9.48 -14.90 -0.94
N HIS A 123 -10.74 -14.97 -0.55
CA HIS A 123 -11.90 -14.88 -1.45
C HIS A 123 -12.20 -13.45 -1.91
N ILE A 124 -11.73 -12.42 -1.16
CA ILE A 124 -11.92 -11.02 -1.51
C ILE A 124 -11.06 -10.69 -2.72
N LYS A 125 -11.69 -10.18 -3.76
CA LYS A 125 -11.00 -9.83 -5.00
C LYS A 125 -10.51 -8.40 -4.97
N LYS A 126 -9.41 -8.15 -5.66
CA LYS A 126 -8.81 -6.83 -5.84
C LYS A 126 -9.81 -5.80 -6.39
N GLU A 127 -10.61 -6.21 -7.36
CA GLU A 127 -11.64 -5.35 -7.98
C GLU A 127 -12.68 -4.88 -6.96
N GLU A 128 -13.02 -5.72 -5.99
CA GLU A 128 -13.94 -5.39 -4.91
C GLU A 128 -13.34 -4.31 -3.99
N ILE A 129 -12.06 -4.44 -3.64
CA ILE A 129 -11.33 -3.42 -2.86
C ILE A 129 -11.29 -2.10 -3.62
N LEU A 130 -10.89 -2.12 -4.90
CA LEU A 130 -10.69 -0.90 -5.70
C LEU A 130 -11.99 -0.27 -6.21
N SER A 131 -13.12 -0.94 -6.09
CA SER A 131 -14.45 -0.38 -6.38
C SER A 131 -15.15 0.19 -5.15
N SER A 132 -14.59 0.03 -3.96
CA SER A 132 -15.15 0.58 -2.74
C SER A 132 -15.25 2.11 -2.82
N THR A 133 -16.32 2.66 -2.30
CA THR A 133 -16.56 4.11 -2.25
C THR A 133 -16.24 4.72 -0.90
N ASP A 134 -15.95 3.87 0.10
CA ASP A 134 -15.73 4.29 1.48
C ASP A 134 -14.75 3.35 2.18
N SER A 135 -13.78 3.91 2.87
CA SER A 135 -12.80 3.16 3.68
C SER A 135 -13.45 2.39 4.83
N GLN A 136 -14.59 2.86 5.37
CA GLN A 136 -15.32 2.11 6.40
C GLN A 136 -15.90 0.80 5.85
N ASN A 137 -16.32 0.78 4.60
CA ASN A 137 -16.76 -0.45 3.93
C ASN A 137 -15.61 -1.43 3.77
N LEU A 138 -14.40 -0.95 3.47
CA LEU A 138 -13.21 -1.80 3.41
C LEU A 138 -12.88 -2.40 4.78
N ARG A 139 -12.95 -1.61 5.87
CA ARG A 139 -12.74 -2.14 7.23
C ARG A 139 -13.76 -3.21 7.62
N LYS A 140 -15.01 -3.05 7.20
CA LYS A 140 -16.05 -4.09 7.42
C LYS A 140 -15.81 -5.34 6.58
N LEU A 141 -15.28 -5.18 5.37
CA LEU A 141 -15.00 -6.29 4.46
C LEU A 141 -13.92 -7.23 5.01
N ILE A 142 -12.96 -6.69 5.75
CA ILE A 142 -11.82 -7.44 6.31
C ILE A 142 -11.95 -7.78 7.81
N SER A 143 -13.07 -7.41 8.44
CA SER A 143 -13.32 -7.65 9.88
C SER A 143 -13.74 -9.08 10.21
#